data_b26abfc3e95cab501a0ce3f4228b6865
#
_entry.id   b26abfc3e95cab501a0ce3f4228b6865
#
_cell.length_a   1.000
_cell.length_b   1.000
_cell.length_c   1.000
_cell.angle_alpha   90.00
_cell.angle_beta   90.00
_cell.angle_gamma   90.00
#
_symmetry.space_group_name_H-M   'P 1'
#
loop_
_entity.id
_entity.type
_entity.pdbx_description
1 polymer ?
#
loop_
_entity_poly.entity_id
_entity_poly.type
_entity_poly.pdbx_seq_one_letter_code
_entity_poly.pdbx_strand_id
1 'polypeptide(L)'
;MKKLFIIVNHDWFFLSHRKNVAVAAKKEGWDVTIVTKNTGQFGEIQALGLKTLNLPINATGMNMWQEWKTFYYLLKLYCKNKDAVVHHVGLKTILWGGLAAKIVGVKGVVNAVSGLGVMFSGGECSFVARDILQVLRYSHRRKNVYEIFQNHEDEALLYKFKVSKPETSVYIKGSGVDMNEFVYVPEPESEVLKVMFAARMVKEKGFGNLIEAAEMLREEYEGKVQFLLCGKLSDNPKAIKKEELEAMCDGHYIQWLGHRDDVRELLQQSHIVAFPSYYREGVPKSLIEAAAVGRPIITCNSIGCKDVVDDGVNGFLIKPKDSKMLAEKLKTLIEDKELRVKLGRASREKAEKEFSIEDVTRKHLKLYASMC
;
A
#
# COMPACT_ATOMS: atom_id res chain seq x y z
N MET A 1 18.14 -17.94 19.58
CA MET A 1 17.94 -17.21 18.31
C MET A 1 16.71 -16.32 18.47
N LYS A 2 16.76 -15.05 18.06
CA LYS A 2 15.64 -14.11 18.17
C LYS A 2 14.55 -14.50 17.17
N LYS A 3 13.32 -14.70 17.63
CA LYS A 3 12.21 -15.11 16.78
C LYS A 3 11.38 -13.90 16.34
N LEU A 4 11.08 -13.81 15.05
CA LEU A 4 10.20 -12.79 14.46
C LEU A 4 9.07 -13.46 13.68
N PHE A 5 7.84 -13.19 14.08
CA PHE A 5 6.67 -13.56 13.27
C PHE A 5 6.15 -12.31 12.56
N ILE A 6 5.99 -12.37 11.25
CA ILE A 6 5.33 -11.32 10.45
C ILE A 6 3.98 -11.86 10.00
N ILE A 7 2.91 -11.24 10.49
CA ILE A 7 1.53 -11.68 10.30
C ILE A 7 0.85 -10.74 9.30
N VAL A 8 0.46 -11.27 8.14
CA VAL A 8 -0.20 -10.52 7.08
C VAL A 8 -1.43 -11.27 6.55
N ASN A 9 -2.34 -10.56 5.89
CA ASN A 9 -3.57 -11.18 5.40
C ASN A 9 -3.33 -12.13 4.22
N HIS A 10 -2.43 -11.80 3.29
CA HIS A 10 -2.16 -12.53 2.06
C HIS A 10 -0.66 -12.62 1.78
N ASP A 11 -0.24 -13.75 1.23
CA ASP A 11 1.16 -14.01 0.84
C ASP A 11 1.66 -13.05 -0.26
N TRP A 12 0.85 -12.75 -1.27
CA TRP A 12 1.19 -11.76 -2.29
C TRP A 12 1.39 -10.34 -1.70
N PHE A 13 0.62 -9.99 -0.65
CA PHE A 13 0.81 -8.71 0.04
C PHE A 13 2.14 -8.68 0.79
N PHE A 14 2.51 -9.79 1.44
CA PHE A 14 3.81 -9.93 2.08
C PHE A 14 4.94 -9.73 1.06
N LEU A 15 4.92 -10.45 -0.06
CA LEU A 15 5.93 -10.36 -1.11
C LEU A 15 6.07 -8.93 -1.65
N SER A 16 4.97 -8.24 -1.86
CA SER A 16 4.97 -6.87 -2.36
C SER A 16 5.45 -5.84 -1.33
N HIS A 17 5.09 -5.96 -0.04
CA HIS A 17 5.23 -4.87 0.92
C HIS A 17 6.19 -5.14 2.08
N ARG A 18 6.52 -6.40 2.37
CA ARG A 18 7.30 -6.76 3.58
C ARG A 18 8.47 -7.71 3.31
N LYS A 19 8.61 -8.20 2.08
CA LYS A 19 9.70 -9.09 1.65
C LYS A 19 11.07 -8.57 2.09
N ASN A 20 11.38 -7.33 1.77
CA ASN A 20 12.71 -6.75 2.02
C ASN A 20 13.01 -6.63 3.53
N VAL A 21 12.02 -6.25 4.33
CA VAL A 21 12.17 -6.19 5.80
C VAL A 21 12.42 -7.58 6.39
N ALA A 22 11.69 -8.60 5.93
CA ALA A 22 11.86 -9.97 6.40
C ALA A 22 13.21 -10.57 6.02
N VAL A 23 13.66 -10.36 4.79
CA VAL A 23 14.96 -10.82 4.30
C VAL A 23 16.11 -10.14 5.07
N ALA A 24 16.00 -8.84 5.30
CA ALA A 24 16.99 -8.11 6.08
C ALA A 24 17.03 -8.57 7.56
N ALA A 25 15.87 -8.79 8.17
CA ALA A 25 15.80 -9.34 9.53
C ALA A 25 16.49 -10.72 9.60
N LYS A 26 16.25 -11.59 8.61
CA LYS A 26 16.95 -12.88 8.53
C LYS A 26 18.46 -12.72 8.41
N LYS A 27 18.94 -11.78 7.58
CA LYS A 27 20.38 -11.50 7.43
C LYS A 27 21.02 -11.05 8.75
N GLU A 28 20.25 -10.38 9.61
CA GLU A 28 20.67 -9.99 10.98
C GLU A 28 20.48 -11.10 12.03
N GLY A 29 20.25 -12.34 11.60
CA GLY A 29 20.22 -13.51 12.48
C GLY A 29 18.88 -13.77 13.19
N TRP A 30 17.79 -13.13 12.74
CA TRP A 30 16.46 -13.47 13.23
C TRP A 30 15.94 -14.77 12.62
N ASP A 31 15.24 -15.58 13.41
CA ASP A 31 14.43 -16.69 12.92
C ASP A 31 13.08 -16.15 12.49
N VAL A 32 12.94 -15.88 11.19
CA VAL A 32 11.77 -15.21 10.62
C VAL A 32 10.76 -16.21 10.09
N THR A 33 9.52 -16.09 10.56
CA THR A 33 8.38 -16.89 10.09
C THR A 33 7.26 -15.98 9.59
N ILE A 34 6.81 -16.23 8.38
CA ILE A 34 5.69 -15.50 7.76
C ILE A 34 4.41 -16.27 8.03
N VAL A 35 3.44 -15.60 8.64
CA VAL A 35 2.14 -16.16 9.01
C VAL A 35 1.07 -15.47 8.17
N THR A 36 0.56 -16.16 7.16
CA THR A 36 -0.33 -15.55 6.16
C THR A 36 -1.24 -16.59 5.51
N LYS A 37 -2.34 -16.14 4.90
CA LYS A 37 -3.15 -17.00 4.05
C LYS A 37 -2.33 -17.42 2.82
N ASN A 38 -2.26 -18.73 2.57
CA ASN A 38 -1.65 -19.24 1.35
C ASN A 38 -2.61 -19.04 0.16
N THR A 39 -2.17 -18.28 -0.83
CA THR A 39 -2.86 -18.11 -2.11
C THR A 39 -2.03 -18.63 -3.29
N GLY A 40 -1.02 -19.48 -3.01
CA GLY A 40 -0.13 -20.08 -4.00
C GLY A 40 1.31 -19.59 -3.97
N GLN A 41 1.64 -18.57 -3.15
CA GLN A 41 2.95 -17.91 -3.17
C GLN A 41 3.93 -18.42 -2.09
N PHE A 42 3.58 -19.48 -1.35
CA PHE A 42 4.47 -19.99 -0.29
C PHE A 42 5.82 -20.47 -0.82
N GLY A 43 5.86 -21.06 -2.03
CA GLY A 43 7.11 -21.48 -2.66
C GLY A 43 8.09 -20.32 -2.86
N GLU A 44 7.61 -19.16 -3.32
CA GLU A 44 8.42 -17.96 -3.50
C GLU A 44 8.96 -17.44 -2.16
N ILE A 45 8.11 -17.41 -1.11
CA ILE A 45 8.54 -17.00 0.23
C ILE A 45 9.61 -17.95 0.79
N GLN A 46 9.43 -19.25 0.61
CA GLN A 46 10.38 -20.28 1.07
C GLN A 46 11.70 -20.24 0.29
N ALA A 47 11.68 -19.88 -0.99
CA ALA A 47 12.88 -19.68 -1.80
C ALA A 47 13.77 -18.53 -1.26
N LEU A 48 13.18 -17.55 -0.54
CA LEU A 48 13.93 -16.53 0.20
C LEU A 48 14.55 -17.08 1.50
N GLY A 49 14.33 -18.38 1.79
CA GLY A 49 14.76 -19.06 3.01
C GLY A 49 13.97 -18.63 4.25
N LEU A 50 12.76 -18.14 4.10
CA LEU A 50 11.84 -17.79 5.18
C LEU A 50 10.89 -18.95 5.48
N LYS A 51 10.52 -19.10 6.76
CA LYS A 51 9.53 -20.07 7.18
C LYS A 51 8.12 -19.54 6.88
N THR A 52 7.18 -20.44 6.57
CA THR A 52 5.78 -20.08 6.29
C THR A 52 4.83 -20.85 7.18
N LEU A 53 3.76 -20.20 7.65
CA LEU A 53 2.64 -20.82 8.36
C LEU A 53 1.32 -20.31 7.74
N ASN A 54 0.41 -21.23 7.44
CA ASN A 54 -0.88 -20.87 6.87
C ASN A 54 -1.83 -20.35 7.95
N LEU A 55 -2.24 -19.07 7.80
CA LEU A 55 -3.18 -18.39 8.69
C LEU A 55 -4.61 -18.59 8.18
N PRO A 56 -5.53 -19.13 8.98
CA PRO A 56 -6.93 -19.26 8.60
C PRO A 56 -7.67 -17.92 8.70
N ILE A 57 -7.30 -16.96 7.85
CA ILE A 57 -7.87 -15.61 7.83
C ILE A 57 -8.73 -15.40 6.59
N ASN A 58 -9.87 -14.72 6.76
CA ASN A 58 -10.65 -14.17 5.66
C ASN A 58 -10.43 -12.67 5.58
N ALA A 59 -9.79 -12.20 4.52
CA ALA A 59 -9.44 -10.79 4.37
C ALA A 59 -10.63 -9.90 3.96
N THR A 60 -11.67 -10.45 3.33
CA THR A 60 -12.75 -9.70 2.66
C THR A 60 -14.10 -9.74 3.36
N GLY A 61 -14.29 -10.58 4.38
CA GLY A 61 -15.58 -10.75 5.06
C GLY A 61 -15.49 -10.59 6.58
N MET A 62 -16.63 -10.52 7.25
CA MET A 62 -16.76 -10.54 8.71
C MET A 62 -17.58 -11.77 9.12
N ASN A 63 -17.07 -12.97 8.88
CA ASN A 63 -17.67 -14.19 9.37
C ASN A 63 -17.11 -14.51 10.78
N MET A 64 -17.93 -14.40 11.80
CA MET A 64 -17.52 -14.56 13.20
C MET A 64 -16.79 -15.88 13.48
N TRP A 65 -17.20 -16.99 12.87
CA TRP A 65 -16.52 -18.28 13.03
C TRP A 65 -15.10 -18.28 12.47
N GLN A 66 -14.88 -17.59 11.35
CA GLN A 66 -13.54 -17.47 10.78
C GLN A 66 -12.67 -16.51 11.59
N GLU A 67 -13.25 -15.44 12.10
CA GLU A 67 -12.54 -14.52 12.99
C GLU A 67 -12.08 -15.24 14.26
N TRP A 68 -12.95 -16.06 14.88
CA TRP A 68 -12.58 -16.91 16.02
C TRP A 68 -11.49 -17.93 15.69
N LYS A 69 -11.52 -18.56 14.51
CA LYS A 69 -10.45 -19.49 14.08
C LYS A 69 -9.12 -18.76 13.95
N THR A 70 -9.12 -17.57 13.36
CA THR A 70 -7.91 -16.72 13.23
C THR A 70 -7.36 -16.36 14.60
N PHE A 71 -8.19 -15.85 15.50
CA PHE A 71 -7.80 -15.49 16.86
C PHE A 71 -7.22 -16.69 17.63
N TYR A 72 -7.92 -17.81 17.63
CA TYR A 72 -7.49 -19.02 18.35
C TYR A 72 -6.18 -19.60 17.80
N TYR A 73 -5.99 -19.55 16.47
CA TYR A 73 -4.74 -19.93 15.84
C TYR A 73 -3.57 -19.07 16.34
N LEU A 74 -3.74 -17.76 16.32
CA LEU A 74 -2.70 -16.82 16.79
C LEU A 74 -2.45 -17.00 18.29
N LEU A 75 -3.48 -17.20 19.09
CA LEU A 75 -3.35 -17.47 20.53
C LEU A 75 -2.47 -18.72 20.77
N LYS A 76 -2.76 -19.84 20.09
CA LYS A 76 -1.95 -21.07 20.19
C LYS A 76 -0.50 -20.86 19.73
N LEU A 77 -0.30 -20.14 18.63
CA LEU A 77 1.03 -19.83 18.10
C LEU A 77 1.84 -19.07 19.12
N TYR A 78 1.25 -18.03 19.72
CA TYR A 78 1.93 -17.17 20.68
C TYR A 78 2.18 -17.87 22.02
N CYS A 79 1.27 -18.73 22.49
CA CYS A 79 1.50 -19.55 23.69
C CYS A 79 2.80 -20.39 23.60
N LYS A 80 3.12 -20.87 22.40
CA LYS A 80 4.33 -21.66 22.14
C LYS A 80 5.57 -20.81 21.88
N ASN A 81 5.43 -19.49 21.70
CA ASN A 81 6.49 -18.56 21.29
C ASN A 81 6.42 -17.23 22.04
N LYS A 82 6.32 -17.27 23.39
CA LYS A 82 6.21 -16.05 24.22
C LYS A 82 7.43 -15.13 24.11
N ASP A 83 8.58 -15.70 23.76
CA ASP A 83 9.86 -15.03 23.58
C ASP A 83 9.98 -14.30 22.23
N ALA A 84 8.99 -14.42 21.36
CA ALA A 84 9.03 -13.83 20.03
C ALA A 84 8.62 -12.35 19.99
N VAL A 85 9.13 -11.63 18.99
CA VAL A 85 8.57 -10.38 18.49
C VAL A 85 7.54 -10.71 17.40
N VAL A 86 6.36 -10.11 17.47
CA VAL A 86 5.29 -10.29 16.49
C VAL A 86 5.00 -8.97 15.78
N HIS A 87 4.95 -9.02 14.46
CA HIS A 87 4.68 -7.86 13.60
C HIS A 87 3.38 -8.09 12.83
N HIS A 88 2.32 -7.41 13.22
CA HIS A 88 1.02 -7.46 12.55
C HIS A 88 0.93 -6.38 11.47
N VAL A 89 0.44 -6.74 10.28
CA VAL A 89 0.30 -5.81 9.15
C VAL A 89 -1.15 -5.77 8.68
N GLY A 90 -1.77 -4.61 8.84
CA GLY A 90 -3.18 -4.37 8.51
C GLY A 90 -4.16 -4.64 9.65
N LEU A 91 -5.31 -3.98 9.59
CA LEU A 91 -6.25 -3.85 10.71
C LEU A 91 -6.70 -5.19 11.31
N LYS A 92 -7.01 -6.21 10.48
CA LYS A 92 -7.47 -7.51 10.99
C LYS A 92 -6.40 -8.26 11.78
N THR A 93 -5.17 -8.26 11.28
CA THR A 93 -4.05 -8.91 11.98
C THR A 93 -3.67 -8.16 13.25
N ILE A 94 -3.77 -6.82 13.24
CA ILE A 94 -3.58 -5.97 14.42
C ILE A 94 -4.64 -6.28 15.48
N LEU A 95 -5.91 -6.39 15.08
CA LEU A 95 -7.03 -6.66 15.99
C LEU A 95 -6.87 -8.00 16.70
N TRP A 96 -6.81 -9.09 15.93
CA TRP A 96 -6.80 -10.45 16.50
C TRP A 96 -5.42 -10.84 17.03
N GLY A 97 -4.35 -10.46 16.32
CA GLY A 97 -2.98 -10.69 16.76
C GLY A 97 -2.64 -9.86 17.99
N GLY A 98 -3.04 -8.59 18.04
CA GLY A 98 -2.84 -7.72 19.20
C GLY A 98 -3.56 -8.24 20.44
N LEU A 99 -4.83 -8.69 20.30
CA LEU A 99 -5.59 -9.27 21.39
C LEU A 99 -4.94 -10.58 21.90
N ALA A 100 -4.56 -11.49 21.01
CA ALA A 100 -3.87 -12.73 21.37
C ALA A 100 -2.53 -12.44 22.05
N ALA A 101 -1.75 -11.48 21.52
CA ALA A 101 -0.48 -11.06 22.08
C ALA A 101 -0.61 -10.46 23.49
N LYS A 102 -1.70 -9.70 23.74
CA LYS A 102 -2.02 -9.16 25.07
C LYS A 102 -2.31 -10.26 26.07
N ILE A 103 -3.13 -11.25 25.69
CA ILE A 103 -3.52 -12.35 26.58
C ILE A 103 -2.32 -13.24 26.93
N VAL A 104 -1.51 -13.58 25.94
CA VAL A 104 -0.35 -14.47 26.11
C VAL A 104 0.85 -13.76 26.77
N GLY A 105 0.99 -12.46 26.55
CA GLY A 105 2.14 -11.70 27.05
C GLY A 105 3.41 -11.93 26.25
N VAL A 106 3.35 -11.95 24.90
CA VAL A 106 4.54 -12.10 24.04
C VAL A 106 5.54 -10.96 24.27
N LYS A 107 6.81 -11.19 23.97
CA LYS A 107 7.92 -10.29 24.30
C LYS A 107 7.76 -8.89 23.70
N GLY A 108 7.43 -8.79 22.40
CA GLY A 108 7.27 -7.51 21.72
C GLY A 108 6.19 -7.56 20.63
N VAL A 109 5.53 -6.45 20.39
CA VAL A 109 4.48 -6.30 19.38
C VAL A 109 4.75 -5.07 18.53
N VAL A 110 4.72 -5.24 17.22
CA VAL A 110 4.73 -4.15 16.23
C VAL A 110 3.43 -4.24 15.44
N ASN A 111 2.68 -3.17 15.39
CA ASN A 111 1.44 -3.06 14.62
C ASN A 111 1.65 -2.05 13.48
N ALA A 112 1.69 -2.52 12.24
CA ALA A 112 1.82 -1.64 11.09
C ALA A 112 0.44 -1.26 10.54
N VAL A 113 0.04 -0.02 10.79
CA VAL A 113 -1.19 0.59 10.27
C VAL A 113 -0.91 1.04 8.85
N SER A 114 -1.32 0.23 7.87
CA SER A 114 -1.14 0.50 6.44
C SER A 114 -2.40 1.10 5.79
N GLY A 115 -3.03 2.03 6.49
CA GLY A 115 -4.32 2.63 6.17
C GLY A 115 -5.47 2.01 6.97
N LEU A 116 -6.29 2.85 7.56
CA LEU A 116 -7.47 2.42 8.34
C LEU A 116 -8.67 2.07 7.45
N GLY A 117 -8.58 2.36 6.15
CA GLY A 117 -9.57 1.98 5.16
C GLY A 117 -10.92 2.71 5.32
N VAL A 118 -11.91 2.20 4.59
CA VAL A 118 -13.26 2.80 4.49
C VAL A 118 -14.00 2.84 5.83
N MET A 119 -13.69 1.92 6.75
CA MET A 119 -14.37 1.83 8.05
C MET A 119 -14.25 3.11 8.89
N PHE A 120 -13.19 3.89 8.66
CA PHE A 120 -12.90 5.14 9.36
C PHE A 120 -12.94 6.37 8.43
N SER A 121 -13.52 6.25 7.25
CA SER A 121 -13.60 7.34 6.26
C SER A 121 -14.85 8.22 6.41
N GLY A 122 -15.85 7.80 7.18
CA GLY A 122 -17.05 8.59 7.50
C GLY A 122 -16.85 9.33 8.82
N GLY A 123 -17.30 10.57 8.92
CA GLY A 123 -17.14 11.42 10.12
C GLY A 123 -17.70 10.84 11.43
N GLU A 124 -18.59 9.85 11.37
CA GLU A 124 -19.12 9.11 12.53
C GLU A 124 -18.64 7.66 12.51
N CYS A 125 -18.03 7.23 13.60
CA CYS A 125 -17.68 5.82 13.78
C CYS A 125 -18.94 4.95 13.91
N SER A 126 -19.09 3.97 13.03
CA SER A 126 -20.13 2.95 13.16
C SER A 126 -19.99 2.19 14.49
N PHE A 127 -21.06 1.53 14.96
CA PHE A 127 -21.00 0.71 16.19
C PHE A 127 -19.86 -0.33 16.10
N VAL A 128 -19.72 -0.99 14.96
CA VAL A 128 -18.63 -1.96 14.71
C VAL A 128 -17.25 -1.31 14.83
N ALA A 129 -17.06 -0.11 14.31
CA ALA A 129 -15.80 0.62 14.44
C ALA A 129 -15.49 0.98 15.90
N ARG A 130 -16.50 1.31 16.69
CA ARG A 130 -16.33 1.58 18.12
C ARG A 130 -15.89 0.34 18.90
N ASP A 131 -16.49 -0.82 18.63
CA ASP A 131 -16.10 -2.08 19.27
C ASP A 131 -14.67 -2.48 18.90
N ILE A 132 -14.29 -2.35 17.63
CA ILE A 132 -12.90 -2.57 17.17
C ILE A 132 -11.95 -1.64 17.93
N LEU A 133 -12.26 -0.35 18.04
CA LEU A 133 -11.43 0.60 18.78
C LEU A 133 -11.30 0.25 20.26
N GLN A 134 -12.34 -0.29 20.90
CA GLN A 134 -12.25 -0.75 22.29
C GLN A 134 -11.30 -1.95 22.43
N VAL A 135 -11.40 -2.93 21.52
CA VAL A 135 -10.49 -4.08 21.53
C VAL A 135 -9.05 -3.63 21.26
N LEU A 136 -8.85 -2.72 20.32
CA LEU A 136 -7.52 -2.14 20.04
C LEU A 136 -6.98 -1.41 21.28
N ARG A 137 -7.76 -0.56 21.92
CA ARG A 137 -7.37 0.11 23.19
C ARG A 137 -6.98 -0.88 24.27
N TYR A 138 -7.71 -1.96 24.44
CA TYR A 138 -7.37 -2.99 25.41
C TYR A 138 -6.07 -3.68 25.07
N SER A 139 -5.90 -4.12 23.83
CA SER A 139 -4.70 -4.85 23.37
C SER A 139 -3.42 -4.01 23.42
N HIS A 140 -3.54 -2.68 23.22
CA HIS A 140 -2.40 -1.75 23.23
C HIS A 140 -1.99 -1.30 24.64
N ARG A 141 -2.82 -1.57 25.68
CA ARG A 141 -2.48 -1.28 27.10
C ARG A 141 -1.48 -2.31 27.65
N ARG A 142 -0.27 -2.33 27.09
CA ARG A 142 0.83 -3.18 27.57
C ARG A 142 2.17 -2.49 27.30
N LYS A 143 3.23 -2.98 27.92
CA LYS A 143 4.63 -2.60 27.59
C LYS A 143 5.04 -3.27 26.27
N ASN A 144 6.02 -2.70 25.59
CA ASN A 144 6.61 -3.23 24.35
C ASN A 144 5.59 -3.45 23.22
N VAL A 145 4.66 -2.52 23.03
CA VAL A 145 3.79 -2.40 21.85
C VAL A 145 4.15 -1.12 21.14
N TYR A 146 4.43 -1.22 19.85
CA TYR A 146 4.74 -0.08 18.98
C TYR A 146 3.83 -0.10 17.76
N GLU A 147 3.41 1.09 17.33
CA GLU A 147 2.62 1.30 16.13
C GLU A 147 3.46 1.97 15.05
N ILE A 148 3.45 1.40 13.85
CA ILE A 148 4.02 2.02 12.66
C ILE A 148 2.89 2.70 11.90
N PHE A 149 3.00 4.02 11.70
CA PHE A 149 2.09 4.82 10.88
C PHE A 149 2.76 5.23 9.58
N GLN A 150 1.97 5.31 8.52
CA GLN A 150 2.41 5.75 7.20
C GLN A 150 1.98 7.19 6.88
N ASN A 151 0.98 7.70 7.59
CA ASN A 151 0.46 9.06 7.47
C ASN A 151 0.06 9.59 8.85
N HIS A 152 0.06 10.90 9.02
CA HIS A 152 -0.25 11.55 10.28
C HIS A 152 -1.76 11.55 10.62
N GLU A 153 -2.62 11.40 9.63
CA GLU A 153 -4.07 11.35 9.85
C GLU A 153 -4.52 10.06 10.53
N ASP A 154 -3.92 8.92 10.17
CA ASP A 154 -4.19 7.65 10.85
C ASP A 154 -3.61 7.66 12.26
N GLU A 155 -2.43 8.24 12.45
CA GLU A 155 -1.81 8.45 13.75
C GLU A 155 -2.70 9.31 14.66
N ALA A 156 -3.09 10.49 14.20
CA ALA A 156 -3.95 11.42 14.94
C ALA A 156 -5.31 10.79 15.30
N LEU A 157 -5.87 9.99 14.38
CA LEU A 157 -7.13 9.29 14.64
C LEU A 157 -6.98 8.28 15.79
N LEU A 158 -5.94 7.46 15.79
CA LEU A 158 -5.71 6.47 16.85
C LEU A 158 -5.32 7.13 18.18
N TYR A 159 -4.66 8.29 18.15
CA TYR A 159 -4.45 9.11 19.36
C TYR A 159 -5.77 9.64 19.94
N LYS A 160 -6.65 10.20 19.08
CA LYS A 160 -7.97 10.69 19.49
C LYS A 160 -8.78 9.60 20.20
N PHE A 161 -8.67 8.36 19.71
CA PHE A 161 -9.36 7.23 20.33
C PHE A 161 -8.56 6.55 21.45
N LYS A 162 -7.43 7.10 21.87
CA LYS A 162 -6.57 6.57 22.96
C LYS A 162 -6.14 5.11 22.72
N VAL A 163 -5.93 4.73 21.47
CA VAL A 163 -5.38 3.42 21.05
C VAL A 163 -3.87 3.46 21.10
N SER A 164 -3.25 4.46 20.49
CA SER A 164 -1.81 4.67 20.45
C SER A 164 -1.38 5.87 21.31
N LYS A 165 -0.06 6.02 21.48
CA LYS A 165 0.59 7.09 22.23
C LYS A 165 1.82 7.58 21.47
N PRO A 166 2.22 8.86 21.63
CA PRO A 166 3.42 9.38 20.97
C PRO A 166 4.68 8.56 21.25
N GLU A 167 4.85 8.07 22.48
CA GLU A 167 6.05 7.34 22.91
C GLU A 167 6.19 5.95 22.24
N THR A 168 5.09 5.42 21.73
CA THR A 168 5.06 4.10 21.07
C THR A 168 4.83 4.18 19.58
N SER A 169 4.70 5.37 19.03
CA SER A 169 4.45 5.59 17.60
C SER A 169 5.74 5.79 16.83
N VAL A 170 5.83 5.13 15.68
CA VAL A 170 6.95 5.22 14.75
C VAL A 170 6.42 5.58 13.36
N TYR A 171 6.98 6.63 12.76
CA TYR A 171 6.57 7.05 11.44
C TYR A 171 7.48 6.46 10.36
N ILE A 172 6.90 5.64 9.48
CA ILE A 172 7.60 5.02 8.34
C ILE A 172 6.72 5.19 7.09
N LYS A 173 7.14 6.07 6.19
CA LYS A 173 6.40 6.37 4.95
C LYS A 173 6.38 5.17 4.00
N GLY A 174 5.22 4.51 3.90
CA GLY A 174 5.00 3.42 2.96
C GLY A 174 5.83 2.15 3.21
N SER A 175 5.94 1.33 2.19
CA SER A 175 6.71 0.08 2.21
C SER A 175 8.12 0.21 1.68
N GLY A 176 8.48 1.39 1.17
CA GLY A 176 9.74 1.64 0.50
C GLY A 176 9.82 1.07 -0.91
N VAL A 177 10.80 1.54 -1.65
CA VAL A 177 11.15 1.07 -3.00
C VAL A 177 12.66 0.87 -3.10
N ASP A 178 13.07 -0.20 -3.77
CA ASP A 178 14.48 -0.46 -4.06
C ASP A 178 14.90 0.41 -5.26
N MET A 179 15.81 1.35 -5.01
CA MET A 179 16.28 2.29 -6.01
C MET A 179 17.19 1.64 -7.07
N ASN A 180 17.70 0.44 -6.79
CA ASN A 180 18.47 -0.36 -7.74
C ASN A 180 17.55 -1.19 -8.64
N GLU A 181 16.38 -1.55 -8.16
CA GLU A 181 15.35 -2.23 -8.95
C GLU A 181 14.55 -1.22 -9.79
N PHE A 182 14.10 -0.11 -9.16
CA PHE A 182 13.37 0.98 -9.81
C PHE A 182 14.34 2.13 -10.13
N VAL A 183 15.21 1.90 -11.11
CA VAL A 183 16.19 2.91 -11.52
C VAL A 183 15.52 4.09 -12.22
N TYR A 184 16.08 5.28 -12.03
CA TYR A 184 15.66 6.45 -12.81
C TYR A 184 15.90 6.21 -14.31
N VAL A 185 14.88 6.48 -15.11
CA VAL A 185 14.97 6.45 -16.57
C VAL A 185 14.45 7.79 -17.10
N PRO A 186 15.19 8.48 -17.98
CA PRO A 186 14.67 9.66 -18.67
C PRO A 186 13.31 9.39 -19.32
N GLU A 187 12.56 10.44 -19.60
CA GLU A 187 11.32 10.31 -20.35
C GLU A 187 11.58 9.56 -21.67
N PRO A 188 10.82 8.51 -21.99
CA PRO A 188 11.04 7.74 -23.21
C PRO A 188 10.75 8.61 -24.44
N GLU A 189 11.52 8.42 -25.49
CA GLU A 189 11.23 8.99 -26.80
C GLU A 189 10.16 8.14 -27.48
N SER A 190 9.00 8.72 -27.72
CA SER A 190 7.86 8.05 -28.36
C SER A 190 6.96 9.08 -29.05
N GLU A 191 6.43 8.74 -30.21
CA GLU A 191 5.43 9.54 -30.91
C GLU A 191 4.09 9.57 -30.15
N VAL A 192 3.80 8.52 -29.38
CA VAL A 192 2.56 8.39 -28.59
C VAL A 192 2.90 8.46 -27.10
N LEU A 193 2.35 9.45 -26.40
CA LEU A 193 2.49 9.59 -24.98
C LEU A 193 1.67 8.54 -24.22
N LYS A 194 2.25 7.95 -23.18
CA LYS A 194 1.59 6.93 -22.36
C LYS A 194 1.27 7.49 -20.97
N VAL A 195 0.01 7.50 -20.61
CA VAL A 195 -0.49 7.80 -19.27
C VAL A 195 -0.79 6.48 -18.58
N MET A 196 -0.11 6.19 -17.48
CA MET A 196 -0.26 4.92 -16.77
C MET A 196 -1.03 5.06 -15.46
N PHE A 197 -1.94 4.13 -15.24
CA PHE A 197 -2.60 3.86 -13.98
C PHE A 197 -2.24 2.44 -13.51
N ALA A 198 -1.73 2.29 -12.29
CA ALA A 198 -1.36 0.99 -11.74
C ALA A 198 -2.01 0.75 -10.38
N ALA A 199 -3.10 -0.01 -10.36
CA ALA A 199 -3.80 -0.45 -9.14
C ALA A 199 -4.79 -1.57 -9.43
N ARG A 200 -5.30 -2.21 -8.37
CA ARG A 200 -6.48 -3.06 -8.48
C ARG A 200 -7.67 -2.25 -9.00
N MET A 201 -8.49 -2.85 -9.86
CA MET A 201 -9.69 -2.21 -10.43
C MET A 201 -10.80 -2.15 -9.37
N VAL A 202 -10.66 -1.20 -8.45
CA VAL A 202 -11.62 -0.86 -7.40
C VAL A 202 -12.06 0.58 -7.63
N LYS A 203 -13.34 0.87 -7.56
CA LYS A 203 -13.91 2.19 -7.90
C LYS A 203 -13.23 3.34 -7.17
N GLU A 204 -12.91 3.13 -5.89
CA GLU A 204 -12.27 4.12 -5.03
C GLU A 204 -10.81 4.41 -5.41
N LYS A 205 -10.18 3.56 -6.24
CA LYS A 205 -8.86 3.83 -6.83
C LYS A 205 -8.92 4.85 -7.98
N GLY A 206 -10.13 5.19 -8.45
CA GLY A 206 -10.37 6.29 -9.37
C GLY A 206 -10.14 5.98 -10.85
N PHE A 207 -10.02 4.69 -11.24
CA PHE A 207 -9.87 4.34 -12.65
C PHE A 207 -11.01 4.89 -13.52
N GLY A 208 -12.24 4.92 -13.01
CA GLY A 208 -13.39 5.51 -13.72
C GLY A 208 -13.21 7.01 -13.94
N ASN A 209 -12.67 7.75 -12.97
CA ASN A 209 -12.37 9.17 -13.14
C ASN A 209 -11.27 9.40 -14.18
N LEU A 210 -10.30 8.48 -14.28
CA LEU A 210 -9.27 8.56 -15.32
C LEU A 210 -9.87 8.30 -16.71
N ILE A 211 -10.75 7.33 -16.84
CA ILE A 211 -11.46 7.05 -18.10
C ILE A 211 -12.30 8.26 -18.51
N GLU A 212 -13.08 8.85 -17.60
CA GLU A 212 -13.85 10.06 -17.87
C GLU A 212 -12.96 11.23 -18.32
N ALA A 213 -11.81 11.42 -17.67
CA ALA A 213 -10.84 12.46 -18.07
C ALA A 213 -10.22 12.17 -19.45
N ALA A 214 -9.92 10.91 -19.75
CA ALA A 214 -9.41 10.49 -21.05
C ALA A 214 -10.45 10.75 -22.17
N GLU A 215 -11.72 10.45 -21.92
CA GLU A 215 -12.80 10.73 -22.88
C GLU A 215 -12.97 12.24 -23.16
N MET A 216 -12.79 13.09 -22.16
CA MET A 216 -12.80 14.56 -22.35
C MET A 216 -11.65 15.06 -23.25
N LEU A 217 -10.57 14.29 -23.31
CA LEU A 217 -9.36 14.63 -24.10
C LEU A 217 -9.32 13.91 -25.46
N ARG A 218 -10.25 13.00 -25.73
CA ARG A 218 -10.21 12.10 -26.90
C ARG A 218 -10.13 12.84 -28.21
N GLU A 219 -11.02 13.80 -28.45
CA GLU A 219 -11.11 14.53 -29.72
C GLU A 219 -9.77 15.18 -30.12
N GLU A 220 -9.00 15.67 -29.15
CA GLU A 220 -7.76 16.40 -29.37
C GLU A 220 -6.52 15.50 -29.39
N TYR A 221 -6.55 14.36 -28.67
CA TYR A 221 -5.35 13.55 -28.38
C TYR A 221 -5.43 12.09 -28.82
N GLU A 222 -6.51 11.62 -29.43
CA GLU A 222 -6.56 10.27 -30.00
C GLU A 222 -5.45 10.10 -31.07
N GLY A 223 -4.73 8.98 -31.00
CA GLY A 223 -3.54 8.74 -31.83
C GLY A 223 -2.25 9.36 -31.30
N LYS A 224 -2.32 10.34 -30.36
CA LYS A 224 -1.14 10.99 -29.76
C LYS A 224 -0.89 10.56 -28.31
N VAL A 225 -1.92 10.06 -27.64
CA VAL A 225 -1.87 9.62 -26.23
C VAL A 225 -2.51 8.25 -26.09
N GLN A 226 -2.00 7.43 -25.17
CA GLN A 226 -2.59 6.17 -24.72
C GLN A 226 -2.76 6.18 -23.22
N PHE A 227 -3.92 5.71 -22.74
CA PHE A 227 -4.21 5.50 -21.32
C PHE A 227 -4.12 4.02 -20.99
N LEU A 228 -3.16 3.64 -20.17
CA LEU A 228 -2.87 2.25 -19.83
C LEU A 228 -3.31 1.95 -18.40
N LEU A 229 -4.34 1.14 -18.22
CA LEU A 229 -4.84 0.72 -16.92
C LEU A 229 -4.28 -0.66 -16.58
N CYS A 230 -3.38 -0.73 -15.60
CA CYS A 230 -2.74 -1.96 -15.16
C CYS A 230 -3.28 -2.39 -13.79
N GLY A 231 -3.78 -3.61 -13.70
CA GLY A 231 -4.21 -4.22 -12.45
C GLY A 231 -5.31 -5.24 -12.60
N LYS A 232 -5.37 -6.16 -11.64
CA LYS A 232 -6.41 -7.18 -11.61
C LYS A 232 -7.73 -6.64 -11.08
N LEU A 233 -8.81 -7.29 -11.46
CA LEU A 233 -10.12 -7.11 -10.85
C LEU A 233 -10.07 -7.47 -9.36
N SER A 234 -10.99 -6.90 -8.61
CA SER A 234 -11.16 -7.23 -7.19
C SER A 234 -12.10 -8.41 -7.04
N ASP A 235 -11.77 -9.32 -6.13
CA ASP A 235 -12.65 -10.46 -5.76
C ASP A 235 -13.89 -10.02 -4.95
N ASN A 236 -14.09 -8.72 -4.73
CA ASN A 236 -15.25 -8.19 -4.04
C ASN A 236 -16.48 -8.30 -4.95
N PRO A 237 -17.61 -8.91 -4.52
CA PRO A 237 -18.84 -9.02 -5.33
C PRO A 237 -19.43 -7.66 -5.80
N LYS A 238 -19.06 -6.56 -5.11
CA LYS A 238 -19.48 -5.20 -5.47
C LYS A 238 -18.47 -4.47 -6.38
N ALA A 239 -17.37 -5.15 -6.76
CA ALA A 239 -16.41 -4.57 -7.70
C ALA A 239 -16.97 -4.51 -9.11
N ILE A 240 -16.32 -3.72 -9.98
CA ILE A 240 -16.64 -3.70 -11.40
C ILE A 240 -16.43 -5.09 -12.00
N LYS A 241 -17.33 -5.50 -12.87
CA LYS A 241 -17.20 -6.75 -13.62
C LYS A 241 -16.24 -6.58 -14.80
N LYS A 242 -15.71 -7.71 -15.28
CA LYS A 242 -14.78 -7.70 -16.41
C LYS A 242 -15.40 -7.05 -17.65
N GLU A 243 -16.60 -7.48 -17.98
CA GLU A 243 -17.32 -7.03 -19.15
C GLU A 243 -17.64 -5.53 -19.10
N GLU A 244 -17.93 -5.01 -17.90
CA GLU A 244 -18.19 -3.58 -17.69
C GLU A 244 -16.90 -2.75 -17.90
N LEU A 245 -15.76 -3.24 -17.41
CA LEU A 245 -14.48 -2.56 -17.58
C LEU A 245 -13.98 -2.64 -19.03
N GLU A 246 -14.14 -3.79 -19.68
CA GLU A 246 -13.78 -3.97 -21.09
C GLU A 246 -14.62 -3.08 -22.00
N ALA A 247 -15.92 -2.87 -21.69
CA ALA A 247 -16.78 -1.96 -22.44
C ALA A 247 -16.39 -0.48 -22.30
N MET A 248 -15.65 -0.11 -21.25
CA MET A 248 -15.11 1.25 -21.07
C MET A 248 -13.76 1.46 -21.75
N CYS A 249 -13.17 0.41 -22.34
CA CYS A 249 -11.86 0.43 -22.97
C CYS A 249 -12.01 0.04 -24.44
N ASP A 250 -11.42 0.84 -25.35
CA ASP A 250 -11.47 0.57 -26.79
C ASP A 250 -10.27 -0.28 -27.31
N GLY A 251 -9.30 -0.55 -26.43
CA GLY A 251 -8.14 -1.36 -26.72
C GLY A 251 -6.99 -0.63 -27.44
N HIS A 252 -7.14 0.64 -27.77
CA HIS A 252 -6.08 1.44 -28.42
C HIS A 252 -5.84 2.79 -27.75
N TYR A 253 -6.86 3.64 -27.50
CA TYR A 253 -6.71 4.88 -26.76
C TYR A 253 -6.77 4.65 -25.25
N ILE A 254 -7.76 3.87 -24.80
CA ILE A 254 -7.87 3.41 -23.41
C ILE A 254 -7.74 1.90 -23.37
N GLN A 255 -6.71 1.39 -22.71
CA GLN A 255 -6.39 -0.04 -22.67
C GLN A 255 -6.38 -0.55 -21.23
N TRP A 256 -7.14 -1.60 -20.95
CA TRP A 256 -6.96 -2.36 -19.73
C TRP A 256 -6.03 -3.56 -19.97
N LEU A 257 -4.86 -3.52 -19.33
CA LEU A 257 -3.79 -4.52 -19.51
C LEU A 257 -3.95 -5.76 -18.61
N GLY A 258 -4.98 -5.78 -17.74
CA GLY A 258 -5.11 -6.84 -16.75
C GLY A 258 -4.03 -6.80 -15.68
N HIS A 259 -3.77 -7.95 -15.05
CA HIS A 259 -2.64 -8.10 -14.13
C HIS A 259 -1.33 -8.21 -14.90
N ARG A 260 -0.33 -7.45 -14.47
CA ARG A 260 1.00 -7.43 -15.08
C ARG A 260 2.06 -7.61 -14.00
N ASP A 261 3.08 -8.40 -14.28
CA ASP A 261 4.25 -8.58 -13.41
C ASP A 261 5.39 -7.61 -13.78
N ASP A 262 5.35 -7.07 -15.01
CA ASP A 262 6.31 -6.11 -15.58
C ASP A 262 5.89 -4.64 -15.36
N VAL A 263 5.30 -4.33 -14.20
CA VAL A 263 4.84 -2.96 -13.86
C VAL A 263 6.01 -1.96 -13.91
N ARG A 264 7.21 -2.37 -13.52
CA ARG A 264 8.41 -1.55 -13.58
C ARG A 264 8.72 -1.11 -15.00
N GLU A 265 8.74 -2.03 -15.93
CA GLU A 265 9.00 -1.79 -17.35
C GLU A 265 7.91 -0.89 -17.96
N LEU A 266 6.66 -1.11 -17.58
CA LEU A 266 5.54 -0.27 -18.02
C LEU A 266 5.69 1.16 -17.49
N LEU A 267 6.09 1.35 -16.22
CA LEU A 267 6.37 2.66 -15.66
C LEU A 267 7.54 3.34 -16.38
N GLN A 268 8.60 2.61 -16.71
CA GLN A 268 9.74 3.14 -17.44
C GLN A 268 9.38 3.58 -18.87
N GLN A 269 8.40 2.94 -19.49
CA GLN A 269 7.88 3.28 -20.82
C GLN A 269 6.76 4.33 -20.78
N SER A 270 6.32 4.75 -19.62
CA SER A 270 5.26 5.75 -19.45
C SER A 270 5.84 7.16 -19.37
N HIS A 271 5.02 8.16 -19.67
CA HIS A 271 5.37 9.58 -19.59
C HIS A 271 4.77 10.26 -18.37
N ILE A 272 3.55 9.85 -18.00
CA ILE A 272 2.77 10.41 -16.90
C ILE A 272 2.16 9.26 -16.11
N VAL A 273 2.11 9.39 -14.78
CA VAL A 273 1.33 8.47 -13.94
C VAL A 273 0.14 9.21 -13.36
N ALA A 274 -1.06 8.71 -13.63
CA ALA A 274 -2.31 9.23 -13.11
C ALA A 274 -2.95 8.22 -12.15
N PHE A 275 -3.08 8.58 -10.88
CA PHE A 275 -3.64 7.73 -9.84
C PHE A 275 -4.65 8.51 -8.99
N PRO A 276 -5.85 8.79 -9.54
CA PRO A 276 -6.84 9.65 -8.90
C PRO A 276 -7.62 8.93 -7.78
N SER A 277 -6.91 8.23 -6.89
CA SER A 277 -7.49 7.47 -5.79
C SER A 277 -8.05 8.39 -4.70
N TYR A 278 -9.29 8.13 -4.32
CA TYR A 278 -9.93 8.73 -3.14
C TYR A 278 -10.16 7.72 -2.01
N TYR A 279 -9.54 6.54 -2.13
CA TYR A 279 -9.48 5.54 -1.07
C TYR A 279 -8.57 6.04 0.05
N ARG A 280 -8.92 5.76 1.32
CA ARG A 280 -8.05 6.04 2.46
C ARG A 280 -6.91 5.02 2.49
N GLU A 281 -5.79 5.41 1.94
CA GLU A 281 -4.59 4.56 1.80
C GLU A 281 -3.63 4.75 2.98
N GLY A 282 -2.69 3.79 3.14
CA GLY A 282 -1.36 4.16 3.62
C GLY A 282 -0.67 5.04 2.56
N VAL A 283 0.61 4.81 2.30
CA VAL A 283 1.28 5.42 1.14
C VAL A 283 1.23 4.41 -0.01
N PRO A 284 0.59 4.74 -1.17
CA PRO A 284 0.44 3.79 -2.27
C PRO A 284 1.79 3.40 -2.87
N LYS A 285 2.08 2.11 -2.92
CA LYS A 285 3.36 1.59 -3.44
C LYS A 285 3.56 1.97 -4.91
N SER A 286 2.51 1.90 -5.73
CA SER A 286 2.58 2.28 -7.15
C SER A 286 2.98 3.73 -7.37
N LEU A 287 2.61 4.66 -6.48
CA LEU A 287 3.06 6.05 -6.56
C LEU A 287 4.55 6.19 -6.17
N ILE A 288 4.99 5.44 -5.15
CA ILE A 288 6.42 5.43 -4.77
C ILE A 288 7.26 4.85 -5.91
N GLU A 289 6.81 3.80 -6.56
CA GLU A 289 7.46 3.17 -7.71
C GLU A 289 7.51 4.12 -8.93
N ALA A 290 6.41 4.82 -9.20
CA ALA A 290 6.35 5.84 -10.25
C ALA A 290 7.32 6.99 -9.98
N ALA A 291 7.39 7.45 -8.74
CA ALA A 291 8.35 8.49 -8.33
C ALA A 291 9.79 8.00 -8.47
N ALA A 292 10.09 6.75 -8.09
CA ALA A 292 11.42 6.16 -8.19
C ALA A 292 11.94 6.08 -9.62
N VAL A 293 11.09 5.74 -10.60
CA VAL A 293 11.48 5.74 -12.02
C VAL A 293 11.49 7.14 -12.65
N GLY A 294 11.10 8.17 -11.90
CA GLY A 294 11.15 9.57 -12.35
C GLY A 294 9.96 9.98 -13.22
N ARG A 295 8.75 9.57 -12.88
CA ARG A 295 7.54 10.01 -13.60
C ARG A 295 6.84 11.14 -12.87
N PRO A 296 6.34 12.18 -13.58
CA PRO A 296 5.42 13.14 -13.01
C PRO A 296 4.11 12.44 -12.63
N ILE A 297 3.55 12.82 -11.48
CA ILE A 297 2.39 12.13 -10.90
C ILE A 297 1.21 13.07 -10.77
N ILE A 298 0.02 12.62 -11.20
CA ILE A 298 -1.24 13.27 -10.87
C ILE A 298 -2.01 12.36 -9.93
N THR A 299 -2.35 12.85 -8.75
CA THR A 299 -3.11 12.07 -7.77
C THR A 299 -4.08 12.95 -6.98
N CYS A 300 -4.99 12.33 -6.22
CA CYS A 300 -5.91 13.10 -5.38
C CYS A 300 -5.21 13.65 -4.11
N ASN A 301 -5.68 14.80 -3.65
CA ASN A 301 -5.40 15.30 -2.31
C ASN A 301 -6.17 14.45 -1.28
N SER A 302 -5.81 13.18 -1.21
CA SER A 302 -6.37 12.16 -0.31
C SER A 302 -5.26 11.60 0.59
N ILE A 303 -5.66 11.04 1.74
CA ILE A 303 -4.74 10.47 2.73
C ILE A 303 -3.88 9.39 2.08
N GLY A 304 -2.58 9.46 2.28
CA GLY A 304 -1.59 8.56 1.69
C GLY A 304 -1.15 8.96 0.28
N CYS A 305 -2.06 9.33 -0.61
CA CYS A 305 -1.69 9.76 -1.96
C CYS A 305 -0.93 11.10 -1.95
N LYS A 306 -1.43 12.09 -1.21
CA LYS A 306 -0.78 13.40 -1.05
C LYS A 306 0.60 13.35 -0.40
N ASP A 307 0.94 12.26 0.29
CA ASP A 307 2.25 12.10 0.93
C ASP A 307 3.37 11.82 -0.07
N VAL A 308 3.01 11.42 -1.31
CA VAL A 308 3.98 11.18 -2.38
C VAL A 308 4.16 12.39 -3.29
N VAL A 309 3.15 13.26 -3.39
CA VAL A 309 3.17 14.41 -4.32
C VAL A 309 3.17 15.73 -3.58
N ASP A 310 4.18 16.54 -3.85
CA ASP A 310 4.22 17.97 -3.52
C ASP A 310 3.67 18.72 -4.72
N ASP A 311 2.52 19.38 -4.57
CA ASP A 311 1.77 20.00 -5.65
C ASP A 311 2.60 21.06 -6.42
N GLY A 312 2.68 20.91 -7.74
CA GLY A 312 3.48 21.76 -8.62
C GLY A 312 4.99 21.51 -8.58
N VAL A 313 5.50 20.60 -7.74
CA VAL A 313 6.94 20.30 -7.58
C VAL A 313 7.32 18.99 -8.27
N ASN A 314 6.63 17.88 -7.94
CA ASN A 314 6.86 16.56 -8.54
C ASN A 314 5.60 15.96 -9.17
N GLY A 315 4.54 16.74 -9.27
CA GLY A 315 3.26 16.35 -9.84
C GLY A 315 2.15 17.29 -9.45
N PHE A 316 0.90 16.84 -9.57
CA PHE A 316 -0.27 17.63 -9.24
C PHE A 316 -1.20 16.90 -8.29
N LEU A 317 -1.77 17.67 -7.35
CA LEU A 317 -2.84 17.22 -6.47
C LEU A 317 -4.19 17.74 -6.98
N ILE A 318 -5.14 16.83 -7.18
CA ILE A 318 -6.50 17.16 -7.60
C ILE A 318 -7.51 16.86 -6.49
N LYS A 319 -8.71 17.40 -6.60
CA LYS A 319 -9.81 17.04 -5.69
C LYS A 319 -10.27 15.60 -5.98
N PRO A 320 -10.66 14.83 -4.96
CA PRO A 320 -11.30 13.54 -5.14
C PRO A 320 -12.50 13.60 -6.08
N LYS A 321 -12.58 12.67 -7.03
CA LYS A 321 -13.68 12.55 -8.03
C LYS A 321 -13.83 13.73 -8.99
N ASP A 322 -12.79 14.53 -9.17
CA ASP A 322 -12.79 15.66 -10.08
C ASP A 322 -12.11 15.28 -11.42
N SER A 323 -12.87 14.64 -12.30
CA SER A 323 -12.40 14.20 -13.62
C SER A 323 -12.07 15.38 -14.55
N LYS A 324 -12.70 16.55 -14.35
CA LYS A 324 -12.39 17.77 -15.13
C LYS A 324 -11.02 18.33 -14.77
N MET A 325 -10.74 18.49 -13.46
CA MET A 325 -9.43 18.92 -13.00
C MET A 325 -8.35 17.91 -13.40
N LEU A 326 -8.66 16.59 -13.38
CA LEU A 326 -7.74 15.56 -13.86
C LEU A 326 -7.41 15.76 -15.34
N ALA A 327 -8.42 15.98 -16.20
CA ALA A 327 -8.23 16.25 -17.63
C ALA A 327 -7.39 17.51 -17.87
N GLU A 328 -7.65 18.61 -17.14
CA GLU A 328 -6.85 19.86 -17.24
C GLU A 328 -5.38 19.61 -16.89
N LYS A 329 -5.08 18.87 -15.80
CA LYS A 329 -3.71 18.57 -15.39
C LYS A 329 -3.02 17.58 -16.33
N LEU A 330 -3.77 16.63 -16.87
CA LEU A 330 -3.29 15.74 -17.94
C LEU A 330 -2.93 16.55 -19.19
N LYS A 331 -3.81 17.43 -19.65
CA LYS A 331 -3.55 18.32 -20.81
C LYS A 331 -2.27 19.13 -20.60
N THR A 332 -2.11 19.76 -19.44
CA THR A 332 -0.90 20.51 -19.07
C THR A 332 0.37 19.66 -19.23
N LEU A 333 0.35 18.40 -18.73
CA LEU A 333 1.51 17.53 -18.84
C LEU A 333 1.68 16.92 -20.25
N ILE A 334 0.62 16.74 -21.01
CA ILE A 334 0.69 16.23 -22.39
C ILE A 334 1.40 17.26 -23.27
N GLU A 335 1.05 18.52 -23.11
CA GLU A 335 1.55 19.61 -23.96
C GLU A 335 2.96 20.10 -23.59
N ASP A 336 3.40 19.96 -22.35
CA ASP A 336 4.65 20.50 -21.86
C ASP A 336 5.67 19.40 -21.48
N LYS A 337 6.55 19.06 -22.40
CA LYS A 337 7.63 18.06 -22.20
C LYS A 337 8.64 18.55 -21.14
N GLU A 338 9.00 19.84 -21.13
CA GLU A 338 9.98 20.36 -20.19
C GLU A 338 9.47 20.26 -18.75
N LEU A 339 8.18 20.59 -18.55
CA LEU A 339 7.51 20.43 -17.27
C LEU A 339 7.48 18.95 -16.83
N ARG A 340 7.12 18.01 -17.74
CA ARG A 340 7.14 16.57 -17.41
C ARG A 340 8.52 16.13 -16.93
N VAL A 341 9.57 16.50 -17.64
CA VAL A 341 10.97 16.15 -17.28
C VAL A 341 11.35 16.76 -15.93
N LYS A 342 11.01 18.02 -15.70
CA LYS A 342 11.28 18.73 -14.44
C LYS A 342 10.59 18.03 -13.26
N LEU A 343 9.29 17.80 -13.37
CA LEU A 343 8.51 17.16 -12.31
C LEU A 343 8.93 15.68 -12.09
N GLY A 344 9.31 14.99 -13.15
CA GLY A 344 9.80 13.61 -13.07
C GLY A 344 11.13 13.51 -12.31
N ARG A 345 12.06 14.44 -12.52
CA ARG A 345 13.32 14.51 -11.74
C ARG A 345 13.04 14.77 -10.26
N ALA A 346 12.17 15.73 -9.97
CA ALA A 346 11.77 16.01 -8.59
C ALA A 346 11.07 14.83 -7.93
N SER A 347 10.28 14.02 -8.68
CA SER A 347 9.71 12.76 -8.20
C SER A 347 10.81 11.79 -7.75
N ARG A 348 11.84 11.60 -8.57
CA ARG A 348 13.00 10.75 -8.24
C ARG A 348 13.72 11.22 -6.97
N GLU A 349 14.04 12.49 -6.88
CA GLU A 349 14.71 13.07 -5.71
C GLU A 349 13.90 12.86 -4.43
N LYS A 350 12.58 13.06 -4.50
CA LYS A 350 11.69 12.79 -3.36
C LYS A 350 11.68 11.30 -3.00
N ALA A 351 11.65 10.41 -4.00
CA ALA A 351 11.67 8.98 -3.76
C ALA A 351 12.95 8.52 -3.05
N GLU A 352 14.11 9.00 -3.48
CA GLU A 352 15.41 8.71 -2.85
C GLU A 352 15.48 9.20 -1.40
N LYS A 353 14.97 10.41 -1.16
CA LYS A 353 15.01 11.03 0.16
C LYS A 353 14.04 10.40 1.17
N GLU A 354 12.84 10.00 0.74
CA GLU A 354 11.75 9.71 1.66
C GLU A 354 11.26 8.26 1.62
N PHE A 355 11.53 7.52 0.53
CA PHE A 355 10.94 6.20 0.28
C PHE A 355 11.96 5.10 0.03
N SER A 356 13.24 5.31 0.35
CA SER A 356 14.27 4.28 0.20
C SER A 356 13.96 3.04 1.04
N ILE A 357 14.09 1.86 0.42
CA ILE A 357 13.87 0.58 1.11
C ILE A 357 14.88 0.35 2.24
N GLU A 358 16.08 0.88 2.10
CA GLU A 358 17.13 0.80 3.10
C GLU A 358 16.72 1.52 4.38
N ASP A 359 16.16 2.75 4.27
CA ASP A 359 15.69 3.52 5.42
C ASP A 359 14.49 2.84 6.09
N VAL A 360 13.52 2.38 5.30
CA VAL A 360 12.36 1.63 5.79
C VAL A 360 12.82 0.38 6.55
N THR A 361 13.72 -0.39 5.98
CA THR A 361 14.24 -1.63 6.57
C THR A 361 15.01 -1.34 7.85
N ARG A 362 15.91 -0.36 7.84
CA ARG A 362 16.69 0.07 9.00
C ARG A 362 15.81 0.47 10.18
N LYS A 363 14.73 1.23 9.92
CA LYS A 363 13.76 1.63 10.97
C LYS A 363 13.04 0.41 11.57
N HIS A 364 12.62 -0.55 10.75
CA HIS A 364 11.99 -1.77 11.24
C HIS A 364 12.96 -2.61 12.10
N LEU A 365 14.20 -2.82 11.63
CA LEU A 365 15.20 -3.61 12.35
C LEU A 365 15.57 -2.97 13.69
N LYS A 366 15.73 -1.63 13.73
CA LYS A 366 15.95 -0.90 14.97
C LYS A 366 14.79 -1.10 15.94
N LEU A 367 13.56 -1.08 15.45
CA LEU A 367 12.38 -1.30 16.28
C LEU A 367 12.31 -2.73 16.82
N TYR A 368 12.60 -3.75 16.01
CA TYR A 368 12.65 -5.13 16.49
C TYR A 368 13.75 -5.33 17.53
N ALA A 369 14.94 -4.75 17.32
CA ALA A 369 16.07 -4.86 18.23
C ALA A 369 15.80 -4.22 19.60
N SER A 370 15.03 -3.12 19.65
CA SER A 370 14.69 -2.44 20.92
C SER A 370 13.79 -3.27 21.85
N MET A 371 13.20 -4.36 21.35
CA MET A 371 12.32 -5.26 22.11
C MET A 371 13.06 -6.54 22.58
N CYS A 372 14.33 -6.69 22.24
CA CYS A 372 15.17 -7.86 22.60
C CYS A 372 16.08 -7.62 23.84
#